data_a35411dc657a36731902e824545531d7
#
_entry.id   a35411dc657a36731902e824545531d7
#
_cell.length_a   1.000
_cell.length_b   1.000
_cell.length_c   1.000
_cell.angle_alpha   90.00
_cell.angle_beta   90.00
_cell.angle_gamma   90.00
#
_symmetry.space_group_name_H-M   'P 1'
#
loop_
_entity.id
_entity.type
_entity.pdbx_description
1 polymer ?
#
loop_
_entity_poly.entity_id
_entity_poly.type
_entity_poly.pdbx_seq_one_letter_code
_entity_poly.pdbx_strand_id
1 'polypeptide(L)'
;ETDTFGASPLRLKEFDFSKFDPSDLKAIPDNLDLKTCSLESLTLKLNIEGCRIAKRAIEKYRAQSDYDGRPLFVAGSIGPSNYVVSSTEANLNKGVFGQIVENFYHQVLGLIEGGADVLLIETQQDILETKAIIVGANKAFDEKKKKLPMIVQATVDIFSKMQIFNTDIHAAYTAVSKMGIDVFGINCNVGPDEMVATVEKLSRFCKHPISVVPNAGQPISEDGQTCYKLSPEDMANTMEPFVREHGVSIVGGCCGTTPAHIKALREKLNGVVPATRYPDEKVYVSGPQEAVPIDTSKELLRIGERLNVRGSKLVQDAVEKEGEEISMQVLEEVVNEQVKDLGIEIIDVCMDSNIVNTEETLPKIIHGLTSDFKGVMCIDSFSVEALEKSIESYPGRPIIN
;
A
#
# COMPACT_ATOMS: atom_id res chain seq x y z
N GLU A 1 -17.77 4.01 5.44
CA GLU A 1 -17.11 3.36 4.29
C GLU A 1 -18.02 2.37 3.59
N THR A 2 -17.58 1.79 2.48
CA THR A 2 -18.42 0.93 1.63
C THR A 2 -18.40 -0.54 2.02
N ASP A 3 -17.48 -0.97 2.89
CA ASP A 3 -17.24 -2.38 3.26
C ASP A 3 -16.97 -3.28 2.02
N THR A 4 -16.29 -2.71 1.01
CA THR A 4 -15.92 -3.41 -0.24
C THR A 4 -14.47 -3.90 -0.25
N PHE A 5 -13.87 -4.04 0.92
CA PHE A 5 -12.47 -4.41 1.15
C PHE A 5 -11.96 -5.55 0.25
N GLY A 6 -12.71 -6.65 0.14
CA GLY A 6 -12.37 -7.80 -0.68
C GLY A 6 -13.16 -7.89 -2.00
N ALA A 7 -13.83 -6.84 -2.44
CA ALA A 7 -14.69 -6.89 -3.62
C ALA A 7 -13.91 -6.64 -4.93
N SER A 8 -12.87 -7.43 -5.17
CA SER A 8 -12.03 -7.40 -6.38
C SER A 8 -12.03 -8.75 -7.10
N PRO A 9 -11.75 -8.82 -8.41
CA PRO A 9 -11.81 -10.07 -9.17
C PRO A 9 -10.97 -11.20 -8.57
N LEU A 10 -9.74 -10.91 -8.14
CA LEU A 10 -8.84 -11.93 -7.56
C LEU A 10 -9.36 -12.46 -6.23
N ARG A 11 -9.95 -11.63 -5.38
CA ARG A 11 -10.55 -12.06 -4.11
C ARG A 11 -11.86 -12.82 -4.35
N LEU A 12 -12.68 -12.36 -5.29
CA LEU A 12 -13.94 -13.02 -5.63
C LEU A 12 -13.73 -14.40 -6.26
N LYS A 13 -12.61 -14.63 -6.95
CA LYS A 13 -12.24 -15.92 -7.52
C LYS A 13 -12.13 -17.04 -6.47
N GLU A 14 -11.88 -16.68 -5.20
CA GLU A 14 -11.75 -17.66 -4.10
C GLU A 14 -13.09 -18.24 -3.63
N PHE A 15 -14.21 -17.61 -4.02
CA PHE A 15 -15.55 -18.05 -3.63
C PHE A 15 -16.16 -18.99 -4.64
N ASP A 16 -16.72 -20.10 -4.16
CA ASP A 16 -17.55 -21.01 -4.96
C ASP A 16 -19.02 -20.52 -4.93
N PHE A 17 -19.36 -19.66 -5.87
CA PHE A 17 -20.70 -19.08 -5.96
C PHE A 17 -21.80 -20.12 -6.26
N SER A 18 -21.48 -21.34 -6.69
CA SER A 18 -22.46 -22.42 -6.91
C SER A 18 -23.09 -22.94 -5.61
N LYS A 19 -22.42 -22.68 -4.47
CA LYS A 19 -22.85 -23.09 -3.13
C LYS A 19 -23.77 -22.09 -2.44
N PHE A 20 -23.90 -20.88 -2.99
CA PHE A 20 -24.76 -19.86 -2.41
C PHE A 20 -26.21 -20.08 -2.85
N ASP A 21 -27.14 -20.09 -1.90
CA ASP A 21 -28.56 -20.01 -2.19
C ASP A 21 -28.91 -18.56 -2.60
N PRO A 22 -29.59 -18.37 -3.75
CA PRO A 22 -30.03 -17.02 -4.15
C PRO A 22 -30.89 -16.32 -3.09
N SER A 23 -31.57 -17.07 -2.23
CA SER A 23 -32.36 -16.52 -1.12
C SER A 23 -31.50 -15.90 -0.01
N ASP A 24 -30.25 -16.35 0.14
CA ASP A 24 -29.29 -15.80 1.11
C ASP A 24 -28.67 -14.48 0.60
N LEU A 25 -28.81 -14.23 -0.69
CA LEU A 25 -28.21 -13.10 -1.39
C LEU A 25 -29.20 -11.97 -1.65
N LYS A 26 -30.07 -11.68 -0.69
CA LYS A 26 -31.11 -10.64 -0.77
C LYS A 26 -30.60 -9.23 -1.13
N ALA A 27 -29.29 -9.01 -1.06
CA ALA A 27 -28.63 -7.76 -1.41
C ALA A 27 -28.09 -7.72 -2.86
N ILE A 28 -28.16 -8.82 -3.61
CA ILE A 28 -27.70 -8.85 -5.00
C ILE A 28 -28.75 -8.15 -5.88
N PRO A 29 -28.33 -7.22 -6.76
CA PRO A 29 -29.26 -6.58 -7.72
C PRO A 29 -30.02 -7.63 -8.54
N ASP A 30 -31.32 -7.42 -8.75
CA ASP A 30 -32.32 -8.33 -9.34
C ASP A 30 -31.95 -8.98 -10.70
N ASN A 31 -30.83 -8.61 -11.32
CA ASN A 31 -30.40 -9.07 -12.64
C ASN A 31 -29.02 -9.74 -12.66
N LEU A 32 -28.47 -10.15 -11.52
CA LEU A 32 -27.18 -10.80 -11.47
C LEU A 32 -27.29 -12.31 -11.34
N ASP A 33 -27.02 -13.04 -12.41
CA ASP A 33 -26.80 -14.47 -12.35
C ASP A 33 -25.35 -14.77 -11.95
N LEU A 34 -25.14 -15.11 -10.67
CA LEU A 34 -23.82 -15.41 -10.12
C LEU A 34 -23.11 -16.60 -10.79
N LYS A 35 -23.88 -17.48 -11.48
CA LYS A 35 -23.31 -18.65 -12.16
C LYS A 35 -22.70 -18.31 -13.51
N THR A 36 -23.14 -17.22 -14.12
CA THR A 36 -22.77 -16.86 -15.50
C THR A 36 -22.09 -15.50 -15.65
N CYS A 37 -22.12 -14.64 -14.61
CA CYS A 37 -21.47 -13.34 -14.68
C CYS A 37 -19.94 -13.46 -14.55
N SER A 38 -19.21 -12.59 -15.27
CA SER A 38 -17.76 -12.50 -15.09
C SER A 38 -17.40 -11.88 -13.72
N LEU A 39 -16.21 -12.20 -13.21
CA LEU A 39 -15.73 -11.65 -11.93
C LEU A 39 -15.60 -10.12 -11.99
N GLU A 40 -15.23 -9.55 -13.14
CA GLU A 40 -15.14 -8.11 -13.35
C GLU A 40 -16.55 -7.47 -13.25
N SER A 41 -17.56 -8.08 -13.88
CA SER A 41 -18.96 -7.62 -13.79
C SER A 41 -19.49 -7.70 -12.36
N LEU A 42 -19.17 -8.77 -11.63
CA LEU A 42 -19.55 -8.94 -10.24
C LEU A 42 -18.86 -7.90 -9.36
N THR A 43 -17.55 -7.71 -9.55
CA THR A 43 -16.75 -6.67 -8.87
C THR A 43 -17.39 -5.29 -9.03
N LEU A 44 -17.69 -4.91 -10.27
CA LEU A 44 -18.31 -3.61 -10.57
C LEU A 44 -19.62 -3.43 -9.77
N LYS A 45 -20.50 -4.42 -9.83
CA LYS A 45 -21.82 -4.35 -9.18
C LYS A 45 -21.73 -4.32 -7.66
N LEU A 46 -20.86 -5.13 -7.04
CA LEU A 46 -20.66 -5.12 -5.60
C LEU A 46 -20.16 -3.78 -5.09
N ASN A 47 -19.17 -3.19 -5.77
CA ASN A 47 -18.63 -1.89 -5.39
C ASN A 47 -19.66 -0.75 -5.59
N ILE A 48 -20.46 -0.78 -6.66
CA ILE A 48 -21.58 0.15 -6.86
C ILE A 48 -22.59 0.03 -5.71
N GLU A 49 -23.00 -1.19 -5.36
CA GLU A 49 -23.99 -1.37 -4.29
C GLU A 49 -23.46 -1.02 -2.91
N GLY A 50 -22.19 -1.32 -2.61
CA GLY A 50 -21.53 -0.86 -1.38
C GLY A 50 -21.61 0.66 -1.22
N CYS A 51 -21.33 1.42 -2.28
CA CYS A 51 -21.49 2.87 -2.28
C CYS A 51 -22.95 3.30 -2.08
N ARG A 52 -23.91 2.62 -2.70
CA ARG A 52 -25.34 2.92 -2.54
C ARG A 52 -25.82 2.67 -1.11
N ILE A 53 -25.35 1.59 -0.48
CA ILE A 53 -25.66 1.29 0.93
C ILE A 53 -25.13 2.41 1.83
N ALA A 54 -23.88 2.81 1.64
CA ALA A 54 -23.28 3.89 2.42
C ALA A 54 -24.04 5.24 2.23
N LYS A 55 -24.45 5.56 1.00
CA LYS A 55 -25.26 6.76 0.71
C LYS A 55 -26.64 6.71 1.39
N ARG A 56 -27.34 5.58 1.32
CA ARG A 56 -28.62 5.41 2.05
C ARG A 56 -28.45 5.60 3.55
N ALA A 57 -27.34 5.13 4.13
CA ALA A 57 -27.04 5.36 5.53
C ALA A 57 -26.81 6.85 5.83
N ILE A 58 -26.10 7.58 4.99
CA ILE A 58 -25.91 9.03 5.09
C ILE A 58 -27.25 9.77 5.01
N GLU A 59 -28.12 9.44 4.06
CA GLU A 59 -29.44 10.07 3.90
C GLU A 59 -30.32 9.82 5.13
N LYS A 60 -30.31 8.58 5.65
CA LYS A 60 -31.02 8.22 6.87
C LYS A 60 -30.52 9.02 8.07
N TYR A 61 -29.20 9.22 8.18
CA TYR A 61 -28.62 10.02 9.27
C TYR A 61 -28.96 11.52 9.12
N ARG A 62 -28.89 12.07 7.90
CA ARG A 62 -29.25 13.47 7.62
C ARG A 62 -30.69 13.81 7.97
N ALA A 63 -31.60 12.82 7.91
CA ALA A 63 -33.01 12.99 8.30
C ALA A 63 -33.25 13.01 9.82
N GLN A 64 -32.24 12.72 10.64
CA GLN A 64 -32.37 12.75 12.10
C GLN A 64 -32.37 14.20 12.62
N SER A 65 -33.09 14.43 13.70
CA SER A 65 -33.24 15.77 14.30
C SER A 65 -31.97 16.33 14.95
N ASP A 66 -31.00 15.47 15.24
CA ASP A 66 -29.72 15.81 15.83
C ASP A 66 -28.57 15.93 14.82
N TYR A 67 -28.89 15.87 13.50
CA TYR A 67 -27.91 16.10 12.45
C TYR A 67 -27.48 17.58 12.42
N ASP A 68 -26.17 17.81 12.57
CA ASP A 68 -25.57 19.13 12.72
C ASP A 68 -25.16 19.82 11.41
N GLY A 69 -25.55 19.26 10.26
CA GLY A 69 -25.32 19.87 8.93
C GLY A 69 -23.90 19.68 8.35
N ARG A 70 -23.02 18.91 9.03
CA ARG A 70 -21.66 18.67 8.53
C ARG A 70 -21.65 17.89 7.21
N PRO A 71 -20.63 18.07 6.35
CA PRO A 71 -20.47 17.21 5.18
C PRO A 71 -20.19 15.77 5.60
N LEU A 72 -20.82 14.83 4.87
CA LEU A 72 -20.64 13.39 5.03
C LEU A 72 -20.20 12.81 3.70
N PHE A 73 -19.18 11.97 3.71
CA PHE A 73 -18.54 11.40 2.52
C PHE A 73 -18.59 9.89 2.55
N VAL A 74 -18.60 9.28 1.38
CA VAL A 74 -18.50 7.83 1.18
C VAL A 74 -17.06 7.49 0.82
N ALA A 75 -16.37 6.74 1.68
CA ALA A 75 -15.05 6.19 1.42
C ALA A 75 -15.19 4.81 0.78
N GLY A 76 -14.67 4.65 -0.43
CA GLY A 76 -14.58 3.38 -1.15
C GLY A 76 -13.43 2.54 -0.61
N SER A 77 -13.73 1.48 0.14
CA SER A 77 -12.76 0.60 0.79
C SER A 77 -12.10 -0.36 -0.22
N ILE A 78 -10.77 -0.41 -0.22
CA ILE A 78 -9.92 -1.25 -1.05
C ILE A 78 -8.87 -1.89 -0.15
N GLY A 79 -9.03 -3.18 0.16
CA GLY A 79 -8.05 -3.96 0.90
C GLY A 79 -7.01 -4.63 0.00
N PRO A 80 -6.00 -5.31 0.56
CA PRO A 80 -5.04 -6.09 -0.21
C PRO A 80 -5.68 -7.31 -0.87
N SER A 81 -5.05 -7.81 -1.93
CA SER A 81 -5.33 -9.12 -2.48
C SER A 81 -4.69 -10.22 -1.60
N ASN A 82 -4.84 -11.49 -2.02
CA ASN A 82 -4.13 -12.62 -1.39
C ASN A 82 -2.81 -12.94 -2.11
N TYR A 83 -2.32 -12.02 -2.95
CA TYR A 83 -1.08 -12.19 -3.67
C TYR A 83 0.05 -11.42 -2.99
N VAL A 84 1.26 -11.95 -3.11
CA VAL A 84 2.47 -11.34 -2.57
C VAL A 84 3.32 -10.90 -3.75
N VAL A 85 3.23 -9.63 -4.12
CA VAL A 85 3.83 -9.09 -5.36
C VAL A 85 5.33 -8.87 -5.21
N SER A 86 5.78 -8.41 -4.04
CA SER A 86 7.20 -8.16 -3.73
C SER A 86 8.00 -9.45 -3.47
N SER A 87 7.36 -10.63 -3.42
CA SER A 87 8.07 -11.88 -3.11
C SER A 87 8.86 -12.40 -4.31
N THR A 88 10.08 -12.88 -4.02
CA THR A 88 10.93 -13.64 -4.95
C THR A 88 10.74 -15.16 -4.81
N GLU A 89 10.04 -15.61 -3.75
CA GLU A 89 9.82 -17.03 -3.46
C GLU A 89 8.78 -17.66 -4.38
N ALA A 90 9.12 -18.78 -4.99
CA ALA A 90 8.26 -19.49 -5.96
C ALA A 90 7.05 -20.21 -5.32
N ASN A 91 7.12 -20.49 -4.02
CA ASN A 91 6.08 -21.22 -3.26
C ASN A 91 5.00 -20.33 -2.66
N LEU A 92 5.15 -19.03 -2.71
CA LEU A 92 4.12 -18.08 -2.31
C LEU A 92 3.15 -17.81 -3.47
N ASN A 93 1.96 -17.35 -3.14
CA ASN A 93 0.96 -16.90 -4.12
C ASN A 93 1.43 -15.60 -4.78
N LYS A 94 2.39 -15.75 -5.71
CA LYS A 94 3.09 -14.63 -6.33
C LYS A 94 2.18 -13.91 -7.33
N GLY A 95 1.96 -12.63 -7.09
CA GLY A 95 1.26 -11.74 -8.02
C GLY A 95 2.20 -11.20 -9.11
N VAL A 96 1.64 -10.93 -10.27
CA VAL A 96 2.29 -10.15 -11.33
C VAL A 96 1.77 -8.73 -11.25
N PHE A 97 2.65 -7.74 -11.24
CA PHE A 97 2.28 -6.32 -11.05
C PHE A 97 1.11 -5.88 -11.95
N GLY A 98 1.21 -6.12 -13.26
CA GLY A 98 0.14 -5.77 -14.21
C GLY A 98 -1.19 -6.47 -13.92
N GLN A 99 -1.18 -7.72 -13.43
CA GLN A 99 -2.41 -8.44 -13.02
C GLN A 99 -3.06 -7.75 -11.81
N ILE A 100 -2.27 -7.29 -10.87
CA ILE A 100 -2.77 -6.56 -9.70
C ILE A 100 -3.33 -5.19 -10.10
N VAL A 101 -2.67 -4.49 -11.03
CA VAL A 101 -3.18 -3.23 -11.62
C VAL A 101 -4.58 -3.45 -12.21
N GLU A 102 -4.77 -4.47 -13.06
CA GLU A 102 -6.08 -4.77 -13.66
C GLU A 102 -7.14 -5.14 -12.62
N ASN A 103 -6.76 -5.95 -11.62
CA ASN A 103 -7.65 -6.32 -10.54
C ASN A 103 -8.26 -5.11 -9.83
N PHE A 104 -7.43 -4.16 -9.44
CA PHE A 104 -7.89 -2.98 -8.70
C PHE A 104 -8.48 -1.89 -9.60
N TYR A 105 -8.08 -1.81 -10.86
CA TYR A 105 -8.75 -0.98 -11.86
C TYR A 105 -10.25 -1.29 -11.93
N HIS A 106 -10.64 -2.57 -12.01
CA HIS A 106 -12.06 -2.96 -12.03
C HIS A 106 -12.79 -2.59 -10.72
N GLN A 107 -12.14 -2.76 -9.57
CA GLN A 107 -12.72 -2.36 -8.28
C GLN A 107 -12.97 -0.86 -8.21
N VAL A 108 -11.98 -0.06 -8.60
CA VAL A 108 -12.06 1.41 -8.59
C VAL A 108 -13.12 1.92 -9.56
N LEU A 109 -13.28 1.30 -10.74
CA LEU A 109 -14.37 1.63 -11.66
C LEU A 109 -15.73 1.53 -10.97
N GLY A 110 -15.98 0.43 -10.24
CA GLY A 110 -17.22 0.23 -9.50
C GLY A 110 -17.44 1.28 -8.41
N LEU A 111 -16.38 1.64 -7.68
CA LEU A 111 -16.44 2.69 -6.65
C LEU A 111 -16.74 4.08 -7.26
N ILE A 112 -16.12 4.43 -8.39
CA ILE A 112 -16.39 5.69 -9.09
C ILE A 112 -17.85 5.75 -9.58
N GLU A 113 -18.34 4.68 -10.20
CA GLU A 113 -19.71 4.59 -10.72
C GLU A 113 -20.76 4.56 -9.60
N GLY A 114 -20.46 3.88 -8.48
CA GLY A 114 -21.27 3.90 -7.27
C GLY A 114 -21.29 5.27 -6.60
N GLY A 115 -20.34 6.14 -6.95
CA GLY A 115 -20.24 7.52 -6.48
C GLY A 115 -19.58 7.63 -5.12
N ALA A 116 -18.52 6.89 -4.90
CA ALA A 116 -17.58 7.16 -3.80
C ALA A 116 -17.04 8.59 -3.90
N ASP A 117 -16.77 9.20 -2.77
CA ASP A 117 -16.22 10.56 -2.66
C ASP A 117 -14.69 10.53 -2.48
N VAL A 118 -14.16 9.45 -1.92
CA VAL A 118 -12.73 9.22 -1.64
C VAL A 118 -12.41 7.73 -1.77
N LEU A 119 -11.23 7.37 -2.23
CA LEU A 119 -10.71 6.00 -2.17
C LEU A 119 -9.94 5.80 -0.86
N LEU A 120 -10.23 4.71 -0.16
CA LEU A 120 -9.53 4.27 1.04
C LEU A 120 -8.79 2.96 0.72
N ILE A 121 -7.52 3.09 0.34
CA ILE A 121 -6.59 1.97 0.13
C ILE A 121 -6.00 1.63 1.49
N GLU A 122 -6.51 0.58 2.10
CA GLU A 122 -6.25 0.27 3.51
C GLU A 122 -5.60 -1.09 3.73
N THR A 123 -4.98 -1.26 4.90
CA THR A 123 -4.42 -2.54 5.39
C THR A 123 -3.30 -3.08 4.49
N GLN A 124 -2.54 -2.19 3.86
CA GLN A 124 -1.50 -2.57 2.93
C GLN A 124 -0.26 -3.11 3.65
N GLN A 125 0.26 -4.26 3.17
CA GLN A 125 1.41 -4.95 3.75
C GLN A 125 2.52 -5.24 2.72
N ASP A 126 2.30 -4.91 1.45
CA ASP A 126 3.24 -5.10 0.33
C ASP A 126 3.33 -3.81 -0.48
N ILE A 127 4.54 -3.28 -0.65
CA ILE A 127 4.76 -2.01 -1.36
C ILE A 127 4.48 -2.13 -2.86
N LEU A 128 4.86 -3.24 -3.51
CA LEU A 128 4.55 -3.42 -4.94
C LEU A 128 3.05 -3.55 -5.16
N GLU A 129 2.33 -4.26 -4.29
CA GLU A 129 0.87 -4.30 -4.35
C GLU A 129 0.27 -2.91 -4.16
N THR A 130 0.72 -2.16 -3.15
CA THR A 130 0.26 -0.79 -2.91
C THR A 130 0.48 0.12 -4.12
N LYS A 131 1.66 0.03 -4.76
CA LYS A 131 1.95 0.75 -6.01
C LYS A 131 1.01 0.33 -7.14
N ALA A 132 0.78 -0.97 -7.32
CA ALA A 132 -0.11 -1.50 -8.35
C ALA A 132 -1.57 -1.04 -8.15
N ILE A 133 -2.07 -0.98 -6.90
CA ILE A 133 -3.38 -0.43 -6.57
C ILE A 133 -3.48 1.05 -7.01
N ILE A 134 -2.48 1.86 -6.68
CA ILE A 134 -2.45 3.28 -7.04
C ILE A 134 -2.42 3.47 -8.57
N VAL A 135 -1.64 2.65 -9.29
CA VAL A 135 -1.59 2.66 -10.76
C VAL A 135 -2.96 2.27 -11.35
N GLY A 136 -3.59 1.21 -10.83
CA GLY A 136 -4.94 0.79 -11.23
C GLY A 136 -6.00 1.87 -10.97
N ALA A 137 -5.90 2.57 -9.83
CA ALA A 137 -6.78 3.69 -9.51
C ALA A 137 -6.59 4.86 -10.50
N ASN A 138 -5.35 5.25 -10.79
CA ASN A 138 -5.06 6.31 -11.76
C ASN A 138 -5.56 5.94 -13.17
N LYS A 139 -5.40 4.68 -13.60
CA LYS A 139 -5.96 4.18 -14.87
C LYS A 139 -7.48 4.34 -14.92
N ALA A 140 -8.18 4.01 -13.83
CA ALA A 140 -9.64 4.20 -13.74
C ALA A 140 -10.05 5.68 -13.75
N PHE A 141 -9.29 6.55 -13.09
CA PHE A 141 -9.51 8.00 -13.11
C PHE A 141 -9.37 8.58 -14.52
N ASP A 142 -8.35 8.14 -15.26
CA ASP A 142 -8.12 8.59 -16.63
C ASP A 142 -9.25 8.16 -17.57
N GLU A 143 -9.74 6.93 -17.45
CA GLU A 143 -10.88 6.44 -18.23
C GLU A 143 -12.15 7.23 -17.92
N LYS A 144 -12.49 7.37 -16.65
CA LYS A 144 -13.72 8.05 -16.22
C LYS A 144 -13.62 9.57 -16.23
N LYS A 145 -12.43 10.13 -16.52
CA LYS A 145 -12.15 11.57 -16.43
C LYS A 145 -12.57 12.16 -15.08
N LYS A 146 -12.42 11.39 -14.01
CA LYS A 146 -12.83 11.74 -12.66
C LYS A 146 -11.81 11.25 -11.65
N LYS A 147 -11.03 12.16 -11.09
CA LYS A 147 -10.11 11.88 -9.99
C LYS A 147 -10.82 11.96 -8.65
N LEU A 148 -10.65 10.95 -7.79
CA LEU A 148 -11.03 10.98 -6.38
C LEU A 148 -9.79 11.18 -5.50
N PRO A 149 -9.91 11.85 -4.35
CA PRO A 149 -8.85 11.82 -3.34
C PRO A 149 -8.51 10.39 -2.94
N MET A 150 -7.23 10.11 -2.67
CA MET A 150 -6.73 8.80 -2.25
C MET A 150 -6.12 8.87 -0.85
N ILE A 151 -6.67 8.06 0.06
CA ILE A 151 -6.09 7.77 1.37
C ILE A 151 -5.39 6.42 1.25
N VAL A 152 -4.08 6.37 1.57
CA VAL A 152 -3.30 5.13 1.58
C VAL A 152 -2.86 4.83 3.01
N GLN A 153 -3.18 3.64 3.49
CA GLN A 153 -2.86 3.20 4.85
C GLN A 153 -2.06 1.90 4.82
N ALA A 154 -0.91 1.92 5.46
CA ALA A 154 -0.10 0.72 5.71
C ALA A 154 -0.50 0.08 7.04
N THR A 155 -0.39 -1.23 7.11
CA THR A 155 -0.52 -1.97 8.36
C THR A 155 0.86 -2.30 8.90
N VAL A 156 1.14 -1.86 10.11
CA VAL A 156 2.45 -2.02 10.76
C VAL A 156 2.35 -2.68 12.13
N ASP A 157 3.45 -3.24 12.57
CA ASP A 157 3.64 -3.76 13.92
C ASP A 157 4.07 -2.66 14.91
N ILE A 158 4.33 -3.07 16.15
CA ILE A 158 4.81 -2.20 17.23
C ILE A 158 6.18 -1.55 16.94
N PHE A 159 6.93 -2.07 15.98
CA PHE A 159 8.21 -1.52 15.53
C PHE A 159 8.09 -0.59 14.33
N SER A 160 6.87 -0.23 13.95
CA SER A 160 6.55 0.60 12.77
C SER A 160 6.93 -0.06 11.43
N LYS A 161 6.83 -1.39 11.34
CA LYS A 161 7.20 -2.16 10.15
C LYS A 161 6.03 -2.96 9.60
N MET A 162 5.90 -2.96 8.28
CA MET A 162 4.98 -3.86 7.57
C MET A 162 5.51 -5.30 7.71
N GLN A 163 4.68 -6.21 8.24
CA GLN A 163 5.17 -7.52 8.75
C GLN A 163 5.70 -8.46 7.67
N ILE A 164 5.13 -8.46 6.46
CA ILE A 164 5.48 -9.45 5.41
C ILE A 164 6.93 -9.27 4.96
N PHE A 165 7.36 -8.04 4.68
CA PHE A 165 8.69 -7.74 4.15
C PHE A 165 9.57 -6.93 5.11
N ASN A 166 9.12 -6.72 6.34
CA ASN A 166 9.81 -5.91 7.35
C ASN A 166 10.10 -4.47 6.87
N THR A 167 9.22 -3.94 6.01
CA THR A 167 9.34 -2.59 5.43
C THR A 167 9.02 -1.53 6.47
N ASP A 168 9.98 -0.66 6.76
CA ASP A 168 9.79 0.48 7.66
C ASP A 168 8.74 1.45 7.09
N ILE A 169 7.92 2.04 7.97
CA ILE A 169 6.85 2.97 7.56
C ILE A 169 7.37 4.18 6.78
N HIS A 170 8.62 4.61 7.03
CA HIS A 170 9.24 5.68 6.26
C HIS A 170 9.56 5.23 4.82
N ALA A 171 10.05 4.01 4.63
CA ALA A 171 10.28 3.44 3.31
C ALA A 171 8.95 3.27 2.56
N ALA A 172 7.92 2.78 3.23
CA ALA A 172 6.57 2.64 2.66
C ALA A 172 6.02 4.00 2.19
N TYR A 173 6.08 5.02 3.03
CA TYR A 173 5.69 6.39 2.66
C TYR A 173 6.51 6.92 1.48
N THR A 174 7.85 6.78 1.55
CA THR A 174 8.74 7.25 0.50
C THR A 174 8.39 6.65 -0.86
N ALA A 175 8.12 5.33 -0.89
CA ALA A 175 7.79 4.61 -2.12
C ALA A 175 6.54 5.16 -2.81
N VAL A 176 5.49 5.55 -2.06
CA VAL A 176 4.19 5.94 -2.64
C VAL A 176 3.92 7.44 -2.63
N SER A 177 4.67 8.23 -1.86
CA SER A 177 4.39 9.65 -1.60
C SER A 177 4.30 10.56 -2.83
N LYS A 178 4.86 10.15 -3.97
CA LYS A 178 4.84 10.90 -5.24
C LYS A 178 3.93 10.29 -6.30
N MET A 179 3.14 9.29 -5.94
CA MET A 179 2.23 8.62 -6.87
C MET A 179 0.82 9.24 -6.95
N GLY A 180 0.66 10.45 -6.40
CA GLY A 180 -0.61 11.21 -6.49
C GLY A 180 -1.61 10.86 -5.38
N ILE A 181 -1.13 10.33 -4.24
CA ILE A 181 -1.92 10.16 -3.01
C ILE A 181 -2.18 11.51 -2.35
N ASP A 182 -3.26 11.62 -1.59
CA ASP A 182 -3.65 12.84 -0.90
C ASP A 182 -3.47 12.75 0.62
N VAL A 183 -3.55 11.54 1.17
CA VAL A 183 -3.37 11.23 2.60
C VAL A 183 -2.56 9.96 2.74
N PHE A 184 -1.66 9.92 3.72
CA PHE A 184 -0.97 8.69 4.10
C PHE A 184 -1.23 8.37 5.58
N GLY A 185 -1.25 7.08 5.94
CA GLY A 185 -1.52 6.71 7.32
C GLY A 185 -1.29 5.25 7.63
N ILE A 186 -1.83 4.86 8.77
CA ILE A 186 -1.75 3.49 9.30
C ILE A 186 -3.11 3.03 9.79
N ASN A 187 -3.39 1.73 9.63
CA ASN A 187 -4.59 1.12 10.17
C ASN A 187 -4.37 -0.33 10.59
N CYS A 188 -5.28 -0.84 11.42
CA CYS A 188 -5.36 -2.25 11.80
C CYS A 188 -4.13 -2.77 12.59
N ASN A 189 -4.05 -4.10 12.76
CA ASN A 189 -3.03 -4.89 13.45
C ASN A 189 -3.00 -4.68 14.98
N VAL A 190 -2.82 -3.46 15.43
CA VAL A 190 -2.63 -3.11 16.86
C VAL A 190 -3.64 -2.07 17.33
N GLY A 191 -3.69 -1.85 18.63
CA GLY A 191 -4.47 -0.78 19.26
C GLY A 191 -3.77 0.58 19.20
N PRO A 192 -4.46 1.65 19.66
CA PRO A 192 -3.89 3.00 19.61
C PRO A 192 -2.63 3.17 20.47
N ASP A 193 -2.53 2.48 21.62
CA ASP A 193 -1.37 2.57 22.49
C ASP A 193 -0.09 2.11 21.80
N GLU A 194 -0.16 1.05 21.02
CA GLU A 194 0.96 0.50 20.27
C GLU A 194 1.31 1.33 19.02
N MET A 195 0.38 2.19 18.56
CA MET A 195 0.61 3.07 17.41
C MET A 195 1.34 4.37 17.77
N VAL A 196 1.49 4.72 19.05
CA VAL A 196 2.08 6.00 19.51
C VAL A 196 3.43 6.26 18.84
N ALA A 197 4.37 5.30 18.91
CA ALA A 197 5.71 5.46 18.33
C ALA A 197 5.67 5.65 16.81
N THR A 198 4.76 4.95 16.12
CA THR A 198 4.60 5.09 14.67
C THR A 198 4.01 6.45 14.29
N VAL A 199 3.04 6.94 15.05
CA VAL A 199 2.43 8.26 14.83
C VAL A 199 3.45 9.37 15.05
N GLU A 200 4.23 9.29 16.13
CA GLU A 200 5.33 10.21 16.40
C GLU A 200 6.36 10.21 15.25
N LYS A 201 6.75 9.03 14.75
CA LYS A 201 7.65 8.86 13.62
C LYS A 201 7.07 9.49 12.34
N LEU A 202 5.82 9.18 12.00
CA LEU A 202 5.12 9.75 10.84
C LEU A 202 5.06 11.29 10.90
N SER A 203 4.82 11.87 12.06
CA SER A 203 4.72 13.33 12.22
C SER A 203 5.99 14.07 11.81
N ARG A 204 7.14 13.41 11.85
CA ARG A 204 8.47 14.00 11.56
C ARG A 204 8.83 14.04 10.08
N PHE A 205 8.32 13.12 9.24
CA PHE A 205 8.70 13.05 7.83
C PHE A 205 7.52 13.08 6.84
N CYS A 206 6.32 12.70 7.27
CA CYS A 206 5.16 12.63 6.37
C CYS A 206 4.67 14.04 6.02
N LYS A 207 4.79 14.43 4.74
CA LYS A 207 4.34 15.75 4.25
C LYS A 207 2.84 15.80 3.94
N HIS A 208 2.20 14.66 3.75
CA HIS A 208 0.75 14.55 3.55
C HIS A 208 -0.01 14.61 4.89
N PRO A 209 -1.29 14.97 4.90
CA PRO A 209 -2.16 14.71 6.04
C PRO A 209 -2.03 13.26 6.52
N ILE A 210 -2.08 13.04 7.84
CA ILE A 210 -1.91 11.71 8.43
C ILE A 210 -3.27 11.16 8.83
N SER A 211 -3.51 9.87 8.48
CA SER A 211 -4.67 9.09 8.90
C SER A 211 -4.24 7.98 9.88
N VAL A 212 -4.98 7.82 11.00
CA VAL A 212 -4.72 6.77 12.01
C VAL A 212 -6.01 6.08 12.38
N VAL A 213 -6.08 4.76 12.10
CA VAL A 213 -7.30 3.96 12.24
C VAL A 213 -6.96 2.63 12.95
N PRO A 214 -6.75 2.64 14.30
CA PRO A 214 -6.37 1.47 15.07
C PRO A 214 -7.52 0.48 15.28
N ASN A 215 -7.19 -0.73 15.74
CA ASN A 215 -8.15 -1.66 16.33
C ASN A 215 -8.63 -1.16 17.71
N ALA A 216 -9.75 -1.68 18.20
CA ALA A 216 -10.21 -1.44 19.56
C ALA A 216 -9.38 -2.23 20.60
N GLY A 217 -8.05 -2.00 20.60
CA GLY A 217 -7.05 -2.71 21.37
C GLY A 217 -6.47 -3.93 20.66
N GLN A 218 -5.67 -4.71 21.37
CA GLN A 218 -5.10 -5.96 20.87
C GLN A 218 -6.18 -7.04 20.72
N PRO A 219 -6.14 -7.85 19.63
CA PRO A 219 -7.02 -9.00 19.51
C PRO A 219 -6.68 -10.06 20.54
N ILE A 220 -7.67 -10.54 21.28
CA ILE A 220 -7.56 -11.65 22.22
C ILE A 220 -8.48 -12.78 21.81
N SER A 221 -8.12 -14.04 22.08
CA SER A 221 -8.98 -15.19 21.85
C SER A 221 -9.74 -15.54 23.13
N GLU A 222 -11.07 -15.48 23.07
CA GLU A 222 -11.97 -15.95 24.14
C GLU A 222 -12.96 -16.95 23.56
N ASP A 223 -13.01 -18.14 24.12
CA ASP A 223 -13.89 -19.25 23.65
C ASP A 223 -13.78 -19.53 22.13
N GLY A 224 -12.57 -19.35 21.57
CA GLY A 224 -12.30 -19.57 20.14
C GLY A 224 -12.76 -18.41 19.23
N GLN A 225 -13.20 -17.29 19.79
CA GLN A 225 -13.58 -16.09 19.06
C GLN A 225 -12.57 -14.97 19.30
N THR A 226 -12.30 -14.17 18.28
CA THR A 226 -11.48 -12.96 18.42
C THR A 226 -12.32 -11.85 19.04
N CYS A 227 -11.84 -11.31 20.17
CA CYS A 227 -12.47 -10.22 20.91
C CYS A 227 -11.50 -9.02 21.04
N TYR A 228 -12.08 -7.84 21.18
CA TYR A 228 -11.37 -6.58 21.42
C TYR A 228 -11.96 -5.91 22.67
N LYS A 229 -11.09 -5.45 23.59
CA LYS A 229 -11.54 -5.00 24.92
C LYS A 229 -11.28 -3.53 25.24
N LEU A 230 -10.66 -2.78 24.34
CA LEU A 230 -10.46 -1.36 24.59
C LEU A 230 -11.82 -0.65 24.64
N SER A 231 -12.03 0.14 25.68
CA SER A 231 -13.29 0.87 25.81
C SER A 231 -13.35 2.07 24.84
N PRO A 232 -14.56 2.56 24.47
CA PRO A 232 -14.70 3.76 23.67
C PRO A 232 -14.01 4.99 24.27
N GLU A 233 -14.06 5.16 25.58
CA GLU A 233 -13.44 6.28 26.30
C GLU A 233 -11.92 6.17 26.27
N ASP A 234 -11.35 5.00 26.57
CA ASP A 234 -9.90 4.79 26.56
C ASP A 234 -9.34 5.01 25.15
N MET A 235 -10.00 4.47 24.11
CA MET A 235 -9.61 4.72 22.72
C MET A 235 -9.57 6.21 22.40
N ALA A 236 -10.61 6.96 22.78
CA ALA A 236 -10.68 8.39 22.54
C ALA A 236 -9.59 9.17 23.31
N ASN A 237 -9.30 8.78 24.55
CA ASN A 237 -8.27 9.39 25.36
C ASN A 237 -6.86 9.15 24.78
N THR A 238 -6.55 7.94 24.34
CA THR A 238 -5.26 7.63 23.72
C THR A 238 -5.08 8.33 22.37
N MET A 239 -6.14 8.49 21.58
CA MET A 239 -6.05 9.09 20.25
C MET A 239 -6.11 10.64 20.25
N GLU A 240 -6.52 11.29 21.33
CA GLU A 240 -6.52 12.75 21.41
C GLU A 240 -5.13 13.37 21.22
N PRO A 241 -4.04 12.88 21.87
CA PRO A 241 -2.67 13.35 21.63
C PRO A 241 -2.22 13.22 20.17
N PHE A 242 -2.68 12.19 19.42
CA PHE A 242 -2.36 12.06 18.01
C PHE A 242 -2.75 13.28 17.21
N VAL A 243 -3.90 13.87 17.53
CA VAL A 243 -4.39 15.08 16.88
C VAL A 243 -3.71 16.33 17.45
N ARG A 244 -3.71 16.47 18.80
CA ARG A 244 -3.25 17.69 19.48
C ARG A 244 -1.74 17.92 19.43
N GLU A 245 -0.95 16.82 19.39
CA GLU A 245 0.50 16.90 19.53
C GLU A 245 1.21 16.49 18.23
N HIS A 246 0.67 15.48 17.52
CA HIS A 246 1.30 14.93 16.33
C HIS A 246 0.62 15.35 15.02
N GLY A 247 -0.46 16.14 15.08
CA GLY A 247 -1.10 16.72 13.88
C GLY A 247 -1.75 15.70 12.95
N VAL A 248 -2.25 14.59 13.52
CA VAL A 248 -3.08 13.63 12.78
C VAL A 248 -4.37 14.33 12.35
N SER A 249 -4.73 14.18 11.08
CA SER A 249 -5.84 14.90 10.47
C SER A 249 -7.10 14.04 10.30
N ILE A 250 -6.94 12.73 10.21
CA ILE A 250 -8.03 11.77 10.05
C ILE A 250 -7.86 10.68 11.11
N VAL A 251 -8.92 10.45 11.89
CA VAL A 251 -8.99 9.39 12.88
C VAL A 251 -10.23 8.53 12.68
N GLY A 252 -10.15 7.29 13.05
CA GLY A 252 -11.23 6.33 12.96
C GLY A 252 -10.96 5.09 13.80
N GLY A 253 -11.62 4.00 13.47
CA GLY A 253 -11.38 2.72 14.09
C GLY A 253 -11.53 1.58 13.10
N CYS A 254 -10.70 0.54 13.26
CA CYS A 254 -10.67 -0.68 12.46
C CYS A 254 -11.32 -1.83 13.25
N CYS A 255 -10.69 -2.99 13.32
CA CYS A 255 -11.25 -4.18 13.93
C CYS A 255 -11.69 -3.96 15.39
N GLY A 256 -12.88 -4.49 15.73
CA GLY A 256 -13.46 -4.38 17.07
C GLY A 256 -14.09 -3.03 17.42
N THR A 257 -13.95 -2.01 16.58
CA THR A 257 -14.61 -0.72 16.85
C THR A 257 -16.10 -0.78 16.57
N THR A 258 -16.85 -0.05 17.39
CA THR A 258 -18.30 0.04 17.33
C THR A 258 -18.75 1.50 17.15
N PRO A 259 -20.02 1.75 16.86
CA PRO A 259 -20.54 3.12 16.82
C PRO A 259 -20.26 3.93 18.10
N ALA A 260 -20.18 3.25 19.27
CA ALA A 260 -19.85 3.91 20.53
C ALA A 260 -18.41 4.46 20.55
N HIS A 261 -17.45 3.72 19.98
CA HIS A 261 -16.05 4.18 19.83
C HIS A 261 -15.97 5.43 18.95
N ILE A 262 -16.64 5.40 17.79
CA ILE A 262 -16.66 6.55 16.86
C ILE A 262 -17.35 7.77 17.51
N LYS A 263 -18.42 7.54 18.29
CA LYS A 263 -19.10 8.61 19.03
C LYS A 263 -18.16 9.23 20.07
N ALA A 264 -17.46 8.42 20.87
CA ALA A 264 -16.52 8.90 21.88
C ALA A 264 -15.36 9.70 21.25
N LEU A 265 -14.78 9.20 20.15
CA LEU A 265 -13.77 9.94 19.37
C LEU A 265 -14.30 11.29 18.89
N ARG A 266 -15.51 11.31 18.32
CA ARG A 266 -16.13 12.54 17.83
C ARG A 266 -16.35 13.56 18.97
N GLU A 267 -16.86 13.11 20.11
CA GLU A 267 -17.13 13.96 21.27
C GLU A 267 -15.82 14.52 21.84
N LYS A 268 -14.80 13.67 21.98
CA LYS A 268 -13.48 14.02 22.51
C LYS A 268 -12.74 15.03 21.62
N LEU A 269 -12.86 14.88 20.31
CA LEU A 269 -12.16 15.70 19.32
C LEU A 269 -13.00 16.88 18.80
N ASN A 270 -14.19 17.09 19.35
CA ASN A 270 -15.04 18.21 18.92
C ASN A 270 -14.36 19.56 19.20
N GLY A 271 -14.16 20.35 18.14
CA GLY A 271 -13.45 21.63 18.23
C GLY A 271 -11.92 21.53 18.38
N VAL A 272 -11.36 20.34 18.38
CA VAL A 272 -9.90 20.14 18.40
C VAL A 272 -9.32 20.44 17.02
N VAL A 273 -8.31 21.30 16.98
CA VAL A 273 -7.55 21.60 15.78
C VAL A 273 -6.27 20.75 15.81
N PRO A 274 -5.95 20.03 14.73
CA PRO A 274 -4.70 19.29 14.64
C PRO A 274 -3.49 20.20 14.79
N ALA A 275 -2.46 19.74 15.51
CA ALA A 275 -1.20 20.47 15.61
C ALA A 275 -0.58 20.71 14.24
N THR A 276 0.02 21.87 14.06
CA THR A 276 0.82 22.16 12.87
C THR A 276 2.08 21.32 12.91
N ARG A 277 2.32 20.54 11.84
CA ARG A 277 3.53 19.73 11.70
C ARG A 277 4.58 20.44 10.86
N TYR A 278 5.83 20.14 11.14
CA TYR A 278 7.00 20.65 10.41
C TYR A 278 7.84 19.43 10.00
N PRO A 279 7.37 18.61 9.03
CA PRO A 279 8.14 17.49 8.54
C PRO A 279 9.45 17.97 7.91
N ASP A 280 10.47 17.15 7.97
CA ASP A 280 11.75 17.49 7.39
C ASP A 280 11.65 17.74 5.87
N GLU A 281 12.53 18.62 5.36
CA GLU A 281 12.56 19.02 3.94
C GLU A 281 13.44 18.15 3.06
N LYS A 282 14.03 17.08 3.62
CA LYS A 282 14.91 16.18 2.88
C LYS A 282 14.20 15.46 1.75
N VAL A 283 14.97 15.13 0.72
CA VAL A 283 14.56 14.22 -0.34
C VAL A 283 14.97 12.82 0.06
N TYR A 284 14.05 11.87 -0.07
CA TYR A 284 14.28 10.48 0.26
C TYR A 284 14.10 9.58 -0.96
N VAL A 285 14.92 8.55 -1.03
CA VAL A 285 14.74 7.35 -1.84
C VAL A 285 14.56 6.17 -0.90
N SER A 286 14.04 5.05 -1.37
CA SER A 286 13.86 3.89 -0.49
C SER A 286 14.19 2.58 -1.19
N GLY A 287 14.77 1.68 -0.43
CA GLY A 287 14.84 0.27 -0.72
C GLY A 287 13.56 -0.46 -0.28
N PRO A 288 13.58 -1.80 -0.31
CA PRO A 288 12.49 -2.64 0.18
C PRO A 288 12.16 -2.43 1.66
N GLN A 289 13.12 -2.05 2.49
CA GLN A 289 12.95 -1.97 3.93
C GLN A 289 13.20 -0.59 4.53
N GLU A 290 14.11 0.20 3.97
CA GLU A 290 14.56 1.46 4.58
C GLU A 290 14.52 2.63 3.60
N ALA A 291 14.29 3.84 4.14
CA ALA A 291 14.40 5.09 3.41
C ALA A 291 15.77 5.73 3.68
N VAL A 292 16.41 6.23 2.63
CA VAL A 292 17.71 6.89 2.69
C VAL A 292 17.55 8.35 2.24
N PRO A 293 18.01 9.34 3.04
CA PRO A 293 17.99 10.72 2.62
C PRO A 293 19.08 10.99 1.57
N ILE A 294 18.73 11.69 0.51
CA ILE A 294 19.70 12.29 -0.41
C ILE A 294 20.09 13.64 0.18
N ASP A 295 21.09 13.64 1.04
CA ASP A 295 21.57 14.83 1.73
C ASP A 295 23.09 14.94 1.62
N THR A 296 23.54 15.73 0.67
CA THR A 296 24.98 15.95 0.40
C THR A 296 25.61 17.04 1.29
N SER A 297 24.85 17.59 2.24
CA SER A 297 25.36 18.67 3.12
C SER A 297 26.27 18.17 4.23
N LYS A 298 26.22 16.87 4.55
CA LYS A 298 26.94 16.27 5.67
C LYS A 298 27.99 15.27 5.24
N GLU A 299 27.62 14.31 4.40
CA GLU A 299 28.48 13.22 3.94
C GLU A 299 28.25 12.94 2.46
N LEU A 300 29.26 12.41 1.78
CA LEU A 300 29.11 11.96 0.40
C LEU A 300 28.31 10.67 0.38
N LEU A 301 27.21 10.66 -0.38
CA LEU A 301 26.47 9.46 -0.67
C LEU A 301 27.19 8.67 -1.75
N ARG A 302 27.54 7.43 -1.46
CA ARG A 302 28.34 6.58 -2.37
C ARG A 302 27.43 5.66 -3.17
N ILE A 303 27.62 5.65 -4.49
CA ILE A 303 26.94 4.78 -5.43
C ILE A 303 27.93 3.79 -6.00
N GLY A 304 27.63 2.49 -5.90
CA GLY A 304 28.48 1.42 -6.40
C GLY A 304 28.05 0.96 -7.78
N GLU A 305 28.93 1.07 -8.79
CA GLU A 305 28.64 0.80 -10.21
C GLU A 305 29.19 -0.56 -10.70
N ARG A 306 29.43 -1.52 -9.80
CA ARG A 306 30.02 -2.82 -10.23
C ARG A 306 29.01 -3.78 -10.85
N LEU A 307 27.71 -3.57 -10.68
CA LEU A 307 26.65 -4.31 -11.37
C LEU A 307 26.38 -3.74 -12.76
N ASN A 308 27.44 -3.67 -13.57
CA ASN A 308 27.41 -3.17 -14.93
C ASN A 308 27.90 -4.24 -15.89
N VAL A 309 27.03 -4.69 -16.80
CA VAL A 309 27.34 -5.78 -17.74
C VAL A 309 28.47 -5.44 -18.71
N ARG A 310 28.70 -4.16 -19.02
CA ARG A 310 29.82 -3.72 -19.86
C ARG A 310 31.11 -3.55 -19.07
N GLY A 311 31.00 -3.17 -17.82
CA GLY A 311 32.14 -2.83 -16.96
C GLY A 311 32.70 -3.99 -16.14
N SER A 312 31.98 -5.12 -16.04
CA SER A 312 32.35 -6.25 -15.19
C SER A 312 32.23 -7.57 -15.95
N LYS A 313 33.38 -8.22 -16.20
CA LYS A 313 33.38 -9.55 -16.82
C LYS A 313 32.62 -10.59 -15.99
N LEU A 314 32.69 -10.50 -14.67
CA LEU A 314 31.98 -11.37 -13.75
C LEU A 314 30.45 -11.24 -13.90
N VAL A 315 29.95 -10.00 -14.00
CA VAL A 315 28.53 -9.72 -14.24
C VAL A 315 28.12 -10.20 -15.63
N GLN A 316 28.96 -9.94 -16.63
CA GLN A 316 28.74 -10.41 -18.00
C GLN A 316 28.55 -11.93 -18.03
N ASP A 317 29.49 -12.69 -17.46
CA ASP A 317 29.44 -14.15 -17.43
C ASP A 317 28.23 -14.69 -16.65
N ALA A 318 27.72 -13.93 -15.67
CA ALA A 318 26.55 -14.30 -14.87
C ALA A 318 25.21 -14.15 -15.63
N VAL A 319 25.17 -13.29 -16.67
CA VAL A 319 23.94 -12.98 -17.41
C VAL A 319 23.96 -13.46 -18.87
N GLU A 320 25.12 -13.81 -19.43
CA GLU A 320 25.35 -14.02 -20.87
C GLU A 320 25.16 -15.46 -21.35
N LYS A 321 25.00 -16.43 -20.47
CA LYS A 321 24.95 -17.83 -20.88
C LYS A 321 23.63 -18.15 -21.58
N GLU A 322 23.72 -18.31 -22.90
CA GLU A 322 22.62 -18.71 -23.78
C GLU A 322 21.99 -20.03 -23.27
N GLY A 323 20.70 -19.98 -22.87
CA GLY A 323 19.94 -21.14 -22.37
C GLY A 323 20.16 -21.49 -20.89
N GLU A 324 20.96 -20.74 -20.13
CA GLU A 324 21.09 -20.88 -18.67
C GLU A 324 20.34 -19.76 -17.96
N GLU A 325 19.87 -20.03 -16.73
CA GLU A 325 19.28 -19.01 -15.87
C GLU A 325 20.34 -18.00 -15.40
N ILE A 326 19.94 -16.75 -15.20
CA ILE A 326 20.79 -15.70 -14.64
C ILE A 326 21.33 -16.19 -13.29
N SER A 327 22.65 -16.15 -13.10
CA SER A 327 23.27 -16.53 -11.84
C SER A 327 23.10 -15.42 -10.79
N MET A 328 21.94 -15.40 -10.12
CA MET A 328 21.65 -14.42 -9.08
C MET A 328 22.68 -14.45 -7.94
N GLN A 329 23.17 -15.65 -7.55
CA GLN A 329 24.19 -15.79 -6.54
C GLN A 329 25.46 -14.95 -6.83
N VAL A 330 25.94 -14.97 -8.06
CA VAL A 330 27.11 -14.18 -8.46
C VAL A 330 26.83 -12.67 -8.36
N LEU A 331 25.63 -12.24 -8.76
CA LEU A 331 25.24 -10.84 -8.69
C LEU A 331 25.12 -10.37 -7.23
N GLU A 332 24.57 -11.21 -6.36
CA GLU A 332 24.48 -10.98 -4.91
C GLU A 332 25.86 -10.88 -4.25
N GLU A 333 26.82 -11.72 -4.66
CA GLU A 333 28.20 -11.63 -4.20
C GLU A 333 28.83 -10.27 -4.58
N VAL A 334 28.62 -9.79 -5.80
CA VAL A 334 29.07 -8.47 -6.26
C VAL A 334 28.42 -7.33 -5.47
N VAL A 335 27.14 -7.44 -5.12
CA VAL A 335 26.44 -6.47 -4.26
C VAL A 335 27.03 -6.49 -2.85
N ASN A 336 27.20 -7.69 -2.27
CA ASN A 336 27.68 -7.87 -0.89
C ASN A 336 29.11 -7.31 -0.72
N GLU A 337 30.01 -7.52 -1.70
CA GLU A 337 31.34 -6.94 -1.69
C GLU A 337 31.29 -5.39 -1.62
N GLN A 338 30.44 -4.77 -2.46
CA GLN A 338 30.30 -3.31 -2.45
C GLN A 338 29.72 -2.79 -1.14
N VAL A 339 28.68 -3.43 -0.63
CA VAL A 339 27.97 -2.97 0.59
C VAL A 339 28.81 -3.24 1.84
N LYS A 340 29.29 -4.47 2.03
CA LYS A 340 29.95 -4.90 3.28
C LYS A 340 31.40 -4.44 3.36
N ASP A 341 32.15 -4.54 2.26
CA ASP A 341 33.57 -4.27 2.26
C ASP A 341 33.90 -2.80 1.95
N LEU A 342 33.10 -2.17 1.11
CA LEU A 342 33.32 -0.78 0.69
C LEU A 342 32.34 0.22 1.32
N GLY A 343 31.32 -0.26 2.04
CA GLY A 343 30.31 0.57 2.71
C GLY A 343 29.50 1.43 1.74
N ILE A 344 29.14 0.86 0.59
CA ILE A 344 28.30 1.54 -0.41
C ILE A 344 26.85 1.55 0.05
N GLU A 345 26.18 2.69 -0.06
CA GLU A 345 24.79 2.86 0.37
C GLU A 345 23.77 2.61 -0.75
N ILE A 346 24.15 2.86 -2.00
CA ILE A 346 23.28 2.72 -3.18
C ILE A 346 23.99 1.87 -4.22
N ILE A 347 23.29 0.89 -4.78
CA ILE A 347 23.83 0.03 -5.84
C ILE A 347 23.24 0.48 -7.18
N ASP A 348 24.10 0.85 -8.10
CA ASP A 348 23.74 1.07 -9.51
C ASP A 348 23.67 -0.25 -10.27
N VAL A 349 22.60 -0.45 -11.03
CA VAL A 349 22.34 -1.67 -11.79
C VAL A 349 22.11 -1.31 -13.25
N CYS A 350 23.08 -1.65 -14.11
CA CYS A 350 23.03 -1.38 -15.54
C CYS A 350 23.26 -2.67 -16.35
N MET A 351 22.26 -3.07 -17.15
CA MET A 351 22.31 -4.26 -18.00
C MET A 351 22.28 -3.91 -19.50
N ASP A 352 22.56 -2.66 -19.85
CA ASP A 352 22.56 -2.21 -21.24
C ASP A 352 23.73 -2.77 -22.03
N SER A 353 23.46 -3.72 -22.91
CA SER A 353 24.44 -4.32 -23.79
C SER A 353 23.80 -4.92 -25.04
N ASN A 354 24.63 -5.33 -26.00
CA ASN A 354 24.17 -6.07 -27.17
C ASN A 354 24.08 -7.59 -26.92
N ILE A 355 24.36 -8.03 -25.71
CA ILE A 355 24.53 -9.43 -25.34
C ILE A 355 23.27 -9.98 -24.67
N VAL A 356 22.53 -9.14 -23.96
CA VAL A 356 21.30 -9.51 -23.27
C VAL A 356 20.13 -8.65 -23.73
N ASN A 357 18.92 -9.18 -23.62
CA ASN A 357 17.71 -8.39 -23.75
C ASN A 357 17.49 -7.57 -22.47
N THR A 358 17.90 -6.31 -22.48
CA THR A 358 17.84 -5.42 -21.32
C THR A 358 16.42 -5.32 -20.73
N GLU A 359 15.41 -5.27 -21.60
CA GLU A 359 13.98 -5.11 -21.20
C GLU A 359 13.40 -6.32 -20.45
N GLU A 360 14.05 -7.48 -20.58
CA GLU A 360 13.71 -8.69 -19.84
C GLU A 360 14.66 -8.95 -18.66
N THR A 361 15.96 -8.66 -18.87
CA THR A 361 17.02 -9.01 -17.93
C THR A 361 17.07 -8.05 -16.74
N LEU A 362 17.01 -6.74 -16.98
CA LEU A 362 17.11 -5.74 -15.92
C LEU A 362 15.97 -5.88 -14.87
N PRO A 363 14.68 -5.99 -15.26
CA PRO A 363 13.61 -6.17 -14.28
C PRO A 363 13.75 -7.46 -13.46
N LYS A 364 14.21 -8.56 -14.07
CA LYS A 364 14.44 -9.83 -13.36
C LYS A 364 15.54 -9.71 -12.31
N ILE A 365 16.64 -9.03 -12.67
CA ILE A 365 17.75 -8.79 -11.73
C ILE A 365 17.31 -7.85 -10.61
N ILE A 366 16.68 -6.73 -10.94
CA ILE A 366 16.14 -5.78 -9.93
C ILE A 366 15.25 -6.52 -8.94
N HIS A 367 14.29 -7.32 -9.42
CA HIS A 367 13.40 -8.07 -8.55
C HIS A 367 14.17 -9.13 -7.72
N GLY A 368 15.03 -9.93 -8.38
CA GLY A 368 15.80 -10.99 -7.72
C GLY A 368 16.67 -10.45 -6.58
N LEU A 369 17.40 -9.35 -6.81
CA LEU A 369 18.27 -8.74 -5.81
C LEU A 369 17.51 -8.25 -4.56
N THR A 370 16.20 -7.97 -4.65
CA THR A 370 15.41 -7.54 -3.48
C THR A 370 15.23 -8.63 -2.42
N SER A 371 15.55 -9.90 -2.74
CA SER A 371 15.54 -11.00 -1.75
C SER A 371 16.59 -10.80 -0.66
N ASP A 372 17.77 -10.35 -1.02
CA ASP A 372 18.92 -10.22 -0.12
C ASP A 372 19.35 -8.77 0.11
N PHE A 373 19.37 -7.95 -0.94
CA PHE A 373 19.71 -6.54 -0.81
C PHE A 373 18.48 -5.70 -0.43
N LYS A 374 18.51 -5.14 0.76
CA LYS A 374 17.41 -4.32 1.33
C LYS A 374 17.64 -2.81 1.20
N GLY A 375 18.79 -2.42 0.64
CA GLY A 375 19.16 -1.02 0.39
C GLY A 375 18.53 -0.43 -0.87
N VAL A 376 18.98 0.74 -1.24
CA VAL A 376 18.48 1.50 -2.39
C VAL A 376 19.20 1.09 -3.66
N MET A 377 18.46 0.96 -4.75
CA MET A 377 19.02 0.77 -6.10
C MET A 377 18.91 2.05 -6.93
N CYS A 378 19.93 2.29 -7.75
CA CYS A 378 19.87 3.16 -8.91
C CYS A 378 19.66 2.26 -10.13
N ILE A 379 18.56 2.46 -10.86
CA ILE A 379 18.21 1.68 -12.04
C ILE A 379 18.66 2.48 -13.25
N ASP A 380 19.66 1.95 -13.97
CA ASP A 380 20.32 2.63 -15.09
C ASP A 380 20.05 1.91 -16.41
N SER A 381 19.42 2.60 -17.35
CA SER A 381 19.19 2.09 -18.71
C SER A 381 18.85 3.19 -19.70
N PHE A 382 19.30 3.01 -20.96
CA PHE A 382 18.84 3.82 -22.08
C PHE A 382 17.43 3.43 -22.59
N SER A 383 16.91 2.24 -22.22
CA SER A 383 15.58 1.79 -22.60
C SER A 383 14.55 2.26 -21.57
N VAL A 384 13.63 3.12 -22.00
CA VAL A 384 12.48 3.55 -21.17
C VAL A 384 11.64 2.35 -20.76
N GLU A 385 11.43 1.39 -21.66
CA GLU A 385 10.65 0.17 -21.36
C GLU A 385 11.32 -0.69 -20.28
N ALA A 386 12.66 -0.82 -20.32
CA ALA A 386 13.41 -1.51 -19.27
C ALA A 386 13.28 -0.80 -17.91
N LEU A 387 13.36 0.53 -17.89
CA LEU A 387 13.17 1.33 -16.68
C LEU A 387 11.75 1.15 -16.11
N GLU A 388 10.70 1.25 -16.93
CA GLU A 388 9.30 1.09 -16.51
C GLU A 388 9.07 -0.29 -15.89
N LYS A 389 9.45 -1.38 -16.56
CA LYS A 389 9.34 -2.74 -16.06
C LYS A 389 10.14 -2.96 -14.77
N SER A 390 11.31 -2.33 -14.66
CA SER A 390 12.15 -2.42 -13.45
C SER A 390 11.54 -1.70 -12.26
N ILE A 391 10.92 -0.53 -12.47
CA ILE A 391 10.19 0.21 -11.43
C ILE A 391 8.97 -0.58 -10.93
N GLU A 392 8.28 -1.29 -11.84
CA GLU A 392 7.17 -2.20 -11.50
C GLU A 392 7.63 -3.44 -10.71
N SER A 393 8.91 -3.75 -10.76
CA SER A 393 9.53 -4.89 -10.07
C SER A 393 10.26 -4.50 -8.78
N TYR A 394 10.33 -3.21 -8.45
CA TYR A 394 11.10 -2.70 -7.32
C TYR A 394 10.20 -2.20 -6.18
N PRO A 395 10.20 -2.86 -5.00
CA PRO A 395 9.37 -2.49 -3.85
C PRO A 395 9.96 -1.31 -3.05
N GLY A 396 10.16 -0.19 -3.71
CA GLY A 396 10.73 1.02 -3.14
C GLY A 396 10.61 2.20 -4.09
N ARG A 397 11.38 3.24 -3.81
CA ARG A 397 11.58 4.41 -4.65
C ARG A 397 13.03 4.47 -5.09
N PRO A 398 13.40 3.96 -6.27
CA PRO A 398 14.77 3.95 -6.77
C PRO A 398 15.24 5.33 -7.20
N ILE A 399 16.55 5.45 -7.45
CA ILE A 399 17.10 6.47 -8.35
C ILE A 399 16.95 5.93 -9.79
N ILE A 400 16.71 6.81 -10.73
CA ILE A 400 16.66 6.50 -12.17
C ILE A 400 17.79 7.26 -12.85
N ASN A 401 18.56 6.56 -13.66
CA ASN A 401 19.68 7.13 -14.42
C ASN A 401 19.51 6.89 -15.92
#